data_e9278e6a6ee610fc91bab87919539fc4
#
_entry.id   e9278e6a6ee610fc91bab87919539fc4
#
_cell.length_a   1.000
_cell.length_b   1.000
_cell.length_c   1.000
_cell.angle_alpha   90.00
_cell.angle_beta   90.00
_cell.angle_gamma   90.00
#
_symmetry.space_group_name_H-M   'P 1'
#
loop_
_entity.id
_entity.type
_entity.pdbx_description
1 polymer ?
#
loop_
_entity_poly.entity_id
_entity_poly.type
_entity_poly.pdbx_seq_one_letter_code
_entity_poly.pdbx_strand_id
1 'polypeptide(L)'
;MKKIIAVCDPNEKYAVRLSDALTDRLGTGFTVSSFTDAEMLSEFAGRSGICLLVISGRMFADGIGLGGIDDVLLLGEKGEWSETGYSCICKYQSREGIVREIAEYLSEKEIIVLDSTEAVRNKLTVIGVYSPVKRCLQTTFALTVGEQLAKNSRVLYMNFEGFSGFSGLMHSDTEGTAGYNITDLLYFFDC
;
A
#
# COMPACT_ATOMS: atom_id res chain seq x y z
N MET A 1 13.67 1.69 20.26
CA MET A 1 14.18 2.80 19.40
C MET A 1 13.31 2.85 18.17
N LYS A 2 12.90 4.04 17.71
CA LYS A 2 12.17 4.17 16.44
C LYS A 2 13.13 3.87 15.28
N LYS A 3 12.65 3.12 14.28
CA LYS A 3 13.42 2.85 13.06
C LYS A 3 13.43 4.10 12.17
N ILE A 4 14.56 4.41 11.55
CA ILE A 4 14.73 5.61 10.74
C ILE A 4 14.70 5.24 9.25
N ILE A 5 13.87 5.95 8.51
CA ILE A 5 13.83 5.88 7.06
C ILE A 5 14.36 7.22 6.53
N ALA A 6 15.32 7.17 5.62
CA ALA A 6 15.83 8.36 4.96
C ALA A 6 15.34 8.43 3.51
N VAL A 7 14.88 9.59 3.08
CA VAL A 7 14.54 9.90 1.69
C VAL A 7 15.57 10.87 1.16
N CYS A 8 16.29 10.50 0.10
CA CYS A 8 17.33 11.34 -0.49
C CYS A 8 17.07 11.61 -1.97
N ASP A 9 16.80 12.87 -2.31
CA ASP A 9 16.54 13.30 -3.69
C ASP A 9 17.05 14.73 -3.89
N PRO A 10 17.69 15.06 -5.05
CA PRO A 10 18.19 16.41 -5.32
C PRO A 10 17.07 17.46 -5.37
N ASN A 11 15.83 17.03 -5.57
CA ASN A 11 14.67 17.93 -5.54
C ASN A 11 14.10 17.95 -4.10
N GLU A 12 14.38 19.02 -3.37
CA GLU A 12 13.93 19.23 -2.00
C GLU A 12 12.42 19.07 -1.84
N LYS A 13 11.64 19.68 -2.73
CA LYS A 13 10.17 19.60 -2.68
C LYS A 13 9.66 18.17 -2.83
N TYR A 14 10.33 17.37 -3.64
CA TYR A 14 10.00 15.96 -3.81
C TYR A 14 10.35 15.16 -2.58
N ALA A 15 11.58 15.32 -2.06
CA ALA A 15 12.04 14.63 -0.86
C ALA A 15 11.13 14.89 0.35
N VAL A 16 10.79 16.14 0.60
CA VAL A 16 9.90 16.54 1.71
C VAL A 16 8.51 15.94 1.53
N ARG A 17 7.89 16.09 0.35
CA ARG A 17 6.54 15.56 0.11
C ARG A 17 6.45 14.04 0.23
N LEU A 18 7.49 13.33 -0.20
CA LEU A 18 7.55 11.87 -0.06
C LEU A 18 7.75 11.48 1.41
N SER A 19 8.60 12.20 2.15
CA SER A 19 8.80 11.98 3.59
C SER A 19 7.53 12.20 4.39
N ASP A 20 6.77 13.26 4.10
CA ASP A 20 5.49 13.55 4.75
C ASP A 20 4.49 12.42 4.48
N ALA A 21 4.36 12.00 3.22
CA ALA A 21 3.46 10.93 2.83
C ALA A 21 3.82 9.57 3.46
N LEU A 22 5.11 9.28 3.60
CA LEU A 22 5.59 8.09 4.31
C LEU A 22 5.32 8.18 5.82
N THR A 23 5.48 9.34 6.42
CA THR A 23 5.17 9.57 7.83
C THR A 23 3.69 9.33 8.11
N ASP A 24 2.81 9.89 7.28
CA ASP A 24 1.36 9.70 7.38
C ASP A 24 0.96 8.23 7.23
N ARG A 25 1.64 7.50 6.35
CA ARG A 25 1.32 6.10 6.05
C ARG A 25 1.86 5.11 7.05
N LEU A 26 3.10 5.33 7.55
CA LEU A 26 3.82 4.38 8.41
C LEU A 26 3.55 4.62 9.90
N GLY A 27 2.95 5.75 10.25
CA GLY A 27 2.56 6.08 11.62
C GLY A 27 3.75 6.27 12.56
N THR A 28 3.50 6.07 13.85
CA THR A 28 4.45 6.42 14.93
C THR A 28 5.65 5.49 15.10
N GLY A 29 5.65 4.34 14.39
CA GLY A 29 6.73 3.34 14.48
C GLY A 29 8.05 3.76 13.82
N PHE A 30 7.98 4.74 12.91
CA PHE A 30 9.11 5.20 12.12
C PHE A 30 9.36 6.70 12.33
N THR A 31 10.61 7.09 12.09
CA THR A 31 10.99 8.48 11.88
C THR A 31 11.45 8.60 10.44
N VAL A 32 10.81 9.46 9.65
CA VAL A 32 11.21 9.70 8.26
C VAL A 32 11.95 11.03 8.18
N SER A 33 13.12 11.02 7.55
CA SER A 33 13.96 12.21 7.37
C SER A 33 14.27 12.41 5.90
N SER A 34 14.24 13.66 5.42
CA SER A 34 14.54 14.00 4.03
C SER A 34 15.91 14.64 3.91
N PHE A 35 16.64 14.30 2.85
CA PHE A 35 17.97 14.81 2.52
C PHE A 35 18.03 15.21 1.05
N THR A 36 18.78 16.26 0.76
CA THR A 36 19.05 16.71 -0.60
C THR A 36 20.53 16.59 -0.97
N ASP A 37 21.36 16.23 0.01
CA ASP A 37 22.80 16.14 -0.08
C ASP A 37 23.31 14.81 0.47
N ALA A 38 24.25 14.20 -0.26
CA ALA A 38 24.83 12.91 0.07
C ALA A 38 25.77 12.96 1.29
N GLU A 39 26.47 14.10 1.49
CA GLU A 39 27.39 14.27 2.60
C GLU A 39 26.63 14.35 3.92
N MET A 40 25.57 15.18 3.96
CA MET A 40 24.67 15.30 5.12
C MET A 40 24.00 13.96 5.47
N LEU A 41 23.58 13.21 4.45
CA LEU A 41 23.00 11.87 4.64
C LEU A 41 24.03 10.91 5.26
N SER A 42 25.26 10.88 4.73
CA SER A 42 26.32 9.99 5.22
C SER A 42 26.70 10.30 6.66
N GLU A 43 26.80 11.59 7.01
CA GLU A 43 27.07 12.03 8.38
C GLU A 43 25.95 11.64 9.34
N PHE A 44 24.70 11.79 8.93
CA PHE A 44 23.53 11.38 9.70
C PHE A 44 23.46 9.86 9.89
N ALA A 45 23.71 9.09 8.83
CA ALA A 45 23.70 7.63 8.86
C ALA A 45 24.75 7.09 9.86
N GLY A 46 25.96 7.67 9.88
CA GLY A 46 27.01 7.29 10.81
C GLY A 46 26.67 7.52 12.30
N ARG A 47 25.77 8.46 12.59
CA ARG A 47 25.36 8.80 13.97
C ARG A 47 24.13 8.04 14.44
N SER A 48 23.15 7.86 13.56
CA SER A 48 21.79 7.46 13.97
C SER A 48 21.38 6.08 13.46
N GLY A 49 22.09 5.52 12.47
CA GLY A 49 21.67 4.31 11.76
C GLY A 49 20.37 4.53 10.94
N ILE A 50 20.33 4.04 9.73
CA ILE A 50 19.19 4.15 8.83
C ILE A 50 18.74 2.73 8.46
N CYS A 51 17.50 2.37 8.77
CA CYS A 51 16.97 1.04 8.44
C CYS A 51 16.61 0.89 6.98
N LEU A 52 16.20 1.98 6.32
CA LEU A 52 15.94 2.02 4.88
C LEU A 52 16.32 3.39 4.32
N LEU A 53 17.15 3.38 3.30
CA LEU A 53 17.43 4.54 2.47
C LEU A 53 16.64 4.44 1.16
N VAL A 54 15.77 5.41 0.92
CA VAL A 54 15.06 5.62 -0.35
C VAL A 54 15.78 6.74 -1.10
N ILE A 55 16.52 6.42 -2.14
CA ILE A 55 17.40 7.37 -2.82
C ILE A 55 17.17 7.44 -4.32
N SER A 56 17.27 8.65 -4.88
CA SER A 56 17.29 8.85 -6.34
C SER A 56 18.48 8.13 -6.97
N GLY A 57 18.25 7.37 -8.04
CA GLY A 57 19.29 6.63 -8.73
C GLY A 57 20.46 7.50 -9.16
N ARG A 58 20.21 8.76 -9.57
CA ARG A 58 21.29 9.69 -9.94
C ARG A 58 22.23 9.97 -8.77
N MET A 59 21.71 10.27 -7.58
CA MET A 59 22.54 10.51 -6.40
C MET A 59 23.27 9.25 -5.94
N PHE A 60 22.66 8.09 -6.15
CA PHE A 60 23.30 6.81 -5.85
C PHE A 60 24.50 6.55 -6.78
N ALA A 61 24.39 6.87 -8.08
CA ALA A 61 25.46 6.72 -9.07
C ALA A 61 26.66 7.65 -8.80
N ASP A 62 26.44 8.82 -8.21
CA ASP A 62 27.50 9.77 -7.83
C ASP A 62 28.37 9.27 -6.68
N GLY A 63 28.06 8.11 -6.10
CA GLY A 63 28.84 7.45 -5.05
C GLY A 63 28.51 7.96 -3.65
N ILE A 64 27.66 7.22 -2.93
CA ILE A 64 27.30 7.51 -1.56
C ILE A 64 27.92 6.49 -0.61
N GLY A 65 28.40 6.95 0.55
CA GLY A 65 28.85 6.06 1.62
C GLY A 65 27.65 5.36 2.27
N LEU A 66 27.58 4.03 2.19
CA LEU A 66 26.50 3.23 2.76
C LEU A 66 26.73 2.80 4.23
N GLY A 67 27.75 3.35 4.88
CA GLY A 67 28.02 3.08 6.29
C GLY A 67 26.87 3.52 7.19
N GLY A 68 26.35 2.60 8.02
CA GLY A 68 25.21 2.87 8.91
C GLY A 68 23.84 2.80 8.25
N ILE A 69 23.74 2.23 7.06
CA ILE A 69 22.49 2.02 6.32
C ILE A 69 22.29 0.51 6.16
N ASP A 70 21.15 -0.01 6.64
CA ASP A 70 20.85 -1.44 6.63
C ASP A 70 20.37 -1.92 5.26
N ASP A 71 19.52 -1.11 4.59
CA ASP A 71 18.96 -1.46 3.28
C ASP A 71 18.76 -0.23 2.39
N VAL A 72 18.78 -0.43 1.07
CA VAL A 72 18.71 0.65 0.07
C VAL A 72 17.65 0.33 -0.98
N LEU A 73 16.81 1.30 -1.26
CA LEU A 73 15.77 1.28 -2.28
C LEU A 73 15.95 2.43 -3.25
N LEU A 74 16.15 2.11 -4.52
CA LEU A 74 16.40 3.11 -5.55
C LEU A 74 15.08 3.68 -6.11
N LEU A 75 15.07 4.98 -6.35
CA LEU A 75 14.03 5.68 -7.11
C LEU A 75 14.58 6.04 -8.49
N GLY A 76 14.04 5.42 -9.54
CA GLY A 76 14.53 5.61 -10.90
C GLY A 76 13.49 5.27 -11.95
N GLU A 77 13.93 5.12 -13.20
CA GLU A 77 13.12 4.58 -14.26
C GLU A 77 13.09 3.04 -14.18
N LYS A 78 11.99 2.45 -14.60
CA LYS A 78 11.81 1.00 -14.53
C LYS A 78 12.85 0.31 -15.43
N GLY A 79 13.72 -0.51 -14.83
CA GLY A 79 14.77 -1.27 -15.53
C GLY A 79 16.14 -0.58 -15.61
N GLU A 80 16.26 0.69 -15.22
CA GLU A 80 17.52 1.45 -15.29
C GLU A 80 18.60 0.89 -14.35
N TRP A 81 18.22 0.26 -13.24
CA TRP A 81 19.12 -0.14 -12.14
C TRP A 81 19.14 -1.66 -11.88
N SER A 82 18.68 -2.47 -12.84
CA SER A 82 18.58 -3.93 -12.68
C SER A 82 19.93 -4.62 -12.45
N GLU A 83 21.03 -4.01 -12.86
CA GLU A 83 22.38 -4.58 -12.70
C GLU A 83 23.02 -4.28 -11.34
N THR A 84 22.45 -3.38 -10.54
CA THR A 84 23.05 -2.96 -9.26
C THR A 84 22.77 -3.91 -8.11
N GLY A 85 21.85 -4.85 -8.27
CA GLY A 85 21.42 -5.77 -7.22
C GLY A 85 20.49 -5.14 -6.16
N TYR A 86 20.20 -3.84 -6.26
CA TYR A 86 19.26 -3.15 -5.38
C TYR A 86 17.85 -3.15 -5.98
N SER A 87 16.84 -3.17 -5.11
CA SER A 87 15.45 -3.00 -5.53
C SER A 87 15.21 -1.58 -6.03
N CYS A 88 14.42 -1.44 -7.09
CA CYS A 88 14.13 -0.14 -7.69
C CYS A 88 12.62 0.06 -7.84
N ILE A 89 12.15 1.23 -7.43
CA ILE A 89 10.78 1.70 -7.60
C ILE A 89 10.76 2.80 -8.65
N CYS A 90 9.74 2.78 -9.53
CA CYS A 90 9.55 3.83 -10.52
C CYS A 90 9.22 5.15 -9.84
N LYS A 91 10.05 6.18 -10.08
CA LYS A 91 9.86 7.53 -9.53
C LYS A 91 8.68 8.26 -10.17
N TYR A 92 8.34 7.91 -11.41
CA TYR A 92 7.33 8.60 -12.23
C TYR A 92 5.97 7.90 -12.18
N GLN A 93 5.46 7.77 -10.96
CA GLN A 93 4.12 7.26 -10.69
C GLN A 93 3.41 8.15 -9.64
N SER A 94 2.17 7.83 -9.31
CA SER A 94 1.46 8.58 -8.28
C SER A 94 2.16 8.47 -6.92
N ARG A 95 2.05 9.52 -6.10
CA ARG A 95 2.60 9.53 -4.73
C ARG A 95 2.13 8.33 -3.92
N GLU A 96 0.84 8.02 -4.02
CA GLU A 96 0.20 6.89 -3.35
C GLU A 96 0.78 5.55 -3.82
N GLY A 97 1.11 5.44 -5.11
CA GLY A 97 1.77 4.28 -5.70
C GLY A 97 3.15 4.06 -5.11
N ILE A 98 3.99 5.10 -5.06
CA ILE A 98 5.34 5.03 -4.48
C ILE A 98 5.28 4.64 -3.01
N VAL A 99 4.43 5.30 -2.22
CA VAL A 99 4.27 5.03 -0.78
C VAL A 99 3.81 3.60 -0.54
N ARG A 100 2.90 3.08 -1.36
CA ARG A 100 2.44 1.70 -1.29
C ARG A 100 3.57 0.71 -1.57
N GLU A 101 4.33 0.90 -2.66
CA GLU A 101 5.44 0.02 -3.00
C GLU A 101 6.54 0.03 -1.94
N ILE A 102 6.84 1.19 -1.34
CA ILE A 102 7.79 1.28 -0.20
C ILE A 102 7.25 0.53 1.01
N ALA A 103 5.97 0.64 1.32
CA ALA A 103 5.36 -0.07 2.45
C ALA A 103 5.34 -1.60 2.22
N GLU A 104 5.08 -2.05 0.99
CA GLU A 104 5.17 -3.46 0.59
C GLU A 104 6.61 -3.97 0.73
N TYR A 105 7.60 -3.22 0.25
CA TYR A 105 9.01 -3.55 0.39
C TYR A 105 9.45 -3.69 1.85
N LEU A 106 9.06 -2.75 2.70
CA LEU A 106 9.35 -2.81 4.14
C LEU A 106 8.72 -4.03 4.81
N SER A 107 7.53 -4.43 4.36
CA SER A 107 6.83 -5.62 4.86
C SER A 107 7.53 -6.92 4.43
N GLU A 108 7.97 -7.00 3.18
CA GLU A 108 8.70 -8.18 2.66
C GLU A 108 10.05 -8.40 3.36
N LYS A 109 10.72 -7.32 3.74
CA LYS A 109 12.01 -7.36 4.43
C LYS A 109 11.90 -7.55 5.94
N GLU A 110 10.70 -7.77 6.48
CA GLU A 110 10.44 -7.86 7.93
C GLU A 110 11.00 -6.65 8.73
N ILE A 111 11.29 -5.55 8.04
CA ILE A 111 11.73 -4.29 8.67
C ILE A 111 10.57 -3.71 9.48
N ILE A 112 9.37 -3.91 9.03
CA ILE A 112 8.14 -3.67 9.76
C ILE A 112 7.76 -4.99 10.45
N VAL A 113 8.02 -5.12 11.73
CA VAL A 113 7.12 -5.88 12.59
C VAL A 113 5.94 -4.93 12.81
N LEU A 114 5.01 -4.97 11.90
CA LEU A 114 3.76 -4.27 12.06
C LEU A 114 3.14 -4.85 13.32
N ASP A 115 3.11 -4.05 14.38
CA ASP A 115 2.25 -4.33 15.52
C ASP A 115 0.90 -4.70 14.90
N SER A 116 0.47 -5.93 15.18
CA SER A 116 -0.59 -6.67 14.50
C SER A 116 -1.98 -6.02 14.57
N THR A 117 -2.10 -4.77 14.99
CA THR A 117 -3.35 -4.02 15.11
C THR A 117 -3.65 -3.08 13.94
N GLU A 118 -2.65 -2.65 13.16
CA GLU A 118 -2.92 -1.77 12.00
C GLU A 118 -2.41 -2.30 10.66
N ALA A 119 -1.50 -3.24 10.64
CA ALA A 119 -0.95 -3.85 9.43
C ALA A 119 -1.68 -5.11 8.96
N VAL A 120 -2.71 -5.52 9.65
CA VAL A 120 -3.80 -6.27 9.01
C VAL A 120 -4.65 -5.28 8.18
N ARG A 121 -4.03 -4.38 7.45
CA ARG A 121 -4.65 -3.84 6.26
C ARG A 121 -4.62 -4.94 5.21
N ASN A 122 -5.48 -5.93 5.57
CA ASN A 122 -6.33 -6.60 4.65
C ASN A 122 -5.74 -6.65 3.25
N LYS A 123 -5.03 -7.72 2.98
CA LYS A 123 -4.88 -8.19 1.61
C LYS A 123 -6.32 -8.35 1.12
N LEU A 124 -6.86 -7.30 0.52
CA LEU A 124 -8.20 -7.33 -0.03
C LEU A 124 -8.19 -8.39 -1.13
N THR A 125 -8.82 -9.52 -0.86
CA THR A 125 -9.00 -10.56 -1.86
C THR A 125 -10.31 -10.28 -2.57
N VAL A 126 -10.24 -9.97 -3.86
CA VAL A 126 -11.43 -9.81 -4.70
C VAL A 126 -11.69 -11.12 -5.42
N ILE A 127 -12.88 -11.67 -5.21
CA ILE A 127 -13.34 -12.92 -5.87
C ILE A 127 -14.46 -12.56 -6.82
N GLY A 128 -14.20 -12.66 -8.12
CA GLY A 128 -15.21 -12.48 -9.16
C GLY A 128 -15.92 -13.79 -9.45
N VAL A 129 -17.25 -13.79 -9.33
CA VAL A 129 -18.11 -14.93 -9.76
C VAL A 129 -18.85 -14.52 -11.01
N TYR A 130 -18.55 -15.18 -12.12
CA TYR A 130 -19.14 -14.90 -13.41
C TYR A 130 -19.60 -16.17 -14.11
N SER A 131 -20.76 -16.11 -14.77
CA SER A 131 -21.22 -17.16 -15.67
C SER A 131 -21.75 -16.56 -16.97
N PRO A 132 -21.33 -17.07 -18.13
CA PRO A 132 -21.87 -16.65 -19.40
C PRO A 132 -23.30 -17.17 -19.62
N VAL A 133 -23.72 -18.18 -18.85
CA VAL A 133 -25.04 -18.79 -18.92
C VAL A 133 -25.91 -18.28 -17.76
N LYS A 134 -26.99 -17.59 -18.09
CA LYS A 134 -27.97 -17.14 -17.10
C LYS A 134 -28.67 -18.36 -16.46
N ARG A 135 -29.06 -18.22 -15.15
CA ARG A 135 -29.78 -19.24 -14.36
C ARG A 135 -28.95 -20.48 -13.97
N CYS A 136 -27.66 -20.30 -13.67
CA CYS A 136 -26.77 -21.39 -13.26
C CYS A 136 -26.44 -21.36 -11.76
N LEU A 137 -27.34 -20.86 -10.90
CA LEU A 137 -27.13 -20.74 -9.45
C LEU A 137 -25.91 -19.88 -9.03
N GLN A 138 -25.49 -18.96 -9.89
CA GLN A 138 -24.32 -18.10 -9.67
C GLN A 138 -24.44 -17.32 -8.37
N THR A 139 -25.60 -16.69 -8.11
CA THR A 139 -25.87 -15.93 -6.88
C THR A 139 -25.80 -16.83 -5.66
N THR A 140 -26.40 -18.03 -5.72
CA THR A 140 -26.37 -19.01 -4.63
C THR A 140 -24.93 -19.44 -4.33
N PHE A 141 -24.15 -19.73 -5.36
CA PHE A 141 -22.74 -20.08 -5.22
C PHE A 141 -21.93 -18.95 -4.56
N ALA A 142 -22.08 -17.71 -5.07
CA ALA A 142 -21.37 -16.56 -4.53
C ALA A 142 -21.71 -16.31 -3.06
N LEU A 143 -22.97 -16.41 -2.68
CA LEU A 143 -23.42 -16.28 -1.29
C LEU A 143 -22.87 -17.38 -0.39
N THR A 144 -22.93 -18.62 -0.84
CA THR A 144 -22.41 -19.76 -0.05
C THR A 144 -20.90 -19.64 0.18
N VAL A 145 -20.15 -19.23 -0.85
CA VAL A 145 -18.70 -18.96 -0.73
C VAL A 145 -18.47 -17.79 0.24
N GLY A 146 -19.24 -16.69 0.10
CA GLY A 146 -19.18 -15.56 1.00
C GLY A 146 -19.44 -15.94 2.46
N GLU A 147 -20.45 -16.75 2.72
CA GLU A 147 -20.80 -17.25 4.06
C GLU A 147 -19.67 -18.12 4.66
N GLN A 148 -19.06 -19.00 3.86
CA GLN A 148 -17.92 -19.81 4.32
C GLN A 148 -16.71 -18.94 4.67
N LEU A 149 -16.40 -17.94 3.85
CA LEU A 149 -15.31 -17.00 4.11
C LEU A 149 -15.58 -16.10 5.31
N ALA A 150 -16.85 -15.73 5.53
CA ALA A 150 -17.28 -14.89 6.64
C ALA A 150 -17.05 -15.52 8.03
N LYS A 151 -16.85 -16.84 8.11
CA LYS A 151 -16.51 -17.52 9.37
C LYS A 151 -15.17 -17.07 9.95
N ASN A 152 -14.22 -16.67 9.09
CA ASN A 152 -12.86 -16.32 9.48
C ASN A 152 -12.41 -14.92 9.00
N SER A 153 -13.23 -14.21 8.22
CA SER A 153 -12.88 -12.94 7.60
C SER A 153 -14.10 -12.03 7.46
N ARG A 154 -13.88 -10.72 7.34
CA ARG A 154 -14.96 -9.82 6.95
C ARG A 154 -15.18 -9.93 5.43
N VAL A 155 -16.41 -10.11 5.00
CA VAL A 155 -16.78 -10.30 3.60
C VAL A 155 -17.78 -9.22 3.20
N LEU A 156 -17.52 -8.56 2.09
CA LEU A 156 -18.45 -7.68 1.41
C LEU A 156 -18.92 -8.37 0.13
N TYR A 157 -20.20 -8.59 0.00
CA TYR A 157 -20.80 -9.08 -1.24
C TYR A 157 -21.35 -7.91 -2.07
N MET A 158 -20.92 -7.82 -3.32
CA MET A 158 -21.40 -6.81 -4.26
C MET A 158 -22.07 -7.49 -5.44
N ASN A 159 -23.34 -7.15 -5.69
CA ASN A 159 -24.09 -7.66 -6.83
C ASN A 159 -24.11 -6.64 -7.97
N PHE A 160 -23.59 -7.04 -9.13
CA PHE A 160 -23.58 -6.23 -10.35
C PHE A 160 -24.64 -6.67 -11.37
N GLU A 161 -25.57 -7.54 -10.97
CA GLU A 161 -26.67 -7.93 -11.84
C GLU A 161 -27.77 -6.86 -11.83
N GLY A 162 -28.31 -6.52 -13.00
CA GLY A 162 -29.35 -5.50 -13.14
C GLY A 162 -30.70 -5.88 -12.48
N PHE A 163 -30.92 -7.17 -12.21
CA PHE A 163 -32.05 -7.70 -11.45
C PHE A 163 -31.57 -8.69 -10.43
N SER A 164 -31.42 -8.25 -9.21
CA SER A 164 -31.12 -9.15 -8.11
C SER A 164 -32.40 -9.67 -7.48
N GLY A 165 -32.57 -10.99 -7.46
CA GLY A 165 -33.65 -11.63 -6.67
C GLY A 165 -33.42 -11.54 -5.16
N PHE A 166 -32.55 -10.65 -4.69
CA PHE A 166 -32.09 -10.53 -3.31
C PHE A 166 -33.16 -10.07 -2.35
N SER A 167 -34.05 -9.18 -2.79
CA SER A 167 -35.16 -8.66 -1.98
C SER A 167 -36.12 -9.76 -1.49
N GLY A 168 -36.17 -10.91 -2.18
CA GLY A 168 -36.97 -12.06 -1.77
C GLY A 168 -36.23 -13.04 -0.86
N LEU A 169 -34.91 -12.97 -0.75
CA LEU A 169 -34.06 -13.86 0.05
C LEU A 169 -33.69 -13.29 1.41
N MET A 170 -33.63 -11.96 1.49
CA MET A 170 -33.35 -11.25 2.74
C MET A 170 -34.69 -10.85 3.38
N HIS A 171 -35.18 -11.63 4.33
CA HIS A 171 -36.18 -11.15 5.28
C HIS A 171 -35.47 -10.14 6.20
N SER A 172 -35.42 -8.88 5.80
CA SER A 172 -35.02 -7.81 6.70
C SER A 172 -36.24 -7.34 7.48
N ASP A 173 -36.31 -7.63 8.76
CA ASP A 173 -37.24 -7.03 9.70
C ASP A 173 -36.96 -5.54 9.94
N THR A 174 -36.25 -4.88 9.04
CA THR A 174 -35.97 -3.46 9.07
C THR A 174 -36.79 -2.75 8.00
N GLU A 175 -37.91 -2.22 8.41
CA GLU A 175 -38.62 -1.14 7.72
C GLU A 175 -37.61 0.00 7.50
N GLY A 176 -37.18 0.22 6.26
CA GLY A 176 -36.36 1.37 5.90
C GLY A 176 -35.08 1.12 5.10
N THR A 177 -34.92 0.00 4.41
CA THR A 177 -33.81 -0.15 3.46
C THR A 177 -34.08 0.68 2.19
N ALA A 178 -33.68 1.95 2.21
CA ALA A 178 -33.41 2.66 0.96
C ALA A 178 -32.36 1.84 0.20
N GLY A 179 -32.71 1.37 -1.00
CA GLY A 179 -31.78 0.63 -1.84
C GLY A 179 -30.60 1.55 -2.20
N TYR A 180 -29.47 1.34 -1.54
CA TYR A 180 -28.24 2.04 -1.89
C TYR A 180 -27.76 1.56 -3.26
N ASN A 181 -27.56 2.50 -4.15
CA ASN A 181 -27.00 2.24 -5.46
C ASN A 181 -25.47 2.18 -5.33
N ILE A 182 -24.78 1.49 -6.24
CA ILE A 182 -23.32 1.42 -6.25
C ILE A 182 -22.68 2.82 -6.32
N THR A 183 -23.39 3.78 -6.90
CA THR A 183 -22.97 5.18 -6.94
C THR A 183 -22.92 5.78 -5.53
N ASP A 184 -23.84 5.42 -4.65
CA ASP A 184 -23.87 5.89 -3.27
C ASP A 184 -22.71 5.31 -2.47
N LEU A 185 -22.31 4.06 -2.76
CA LEU A 185 -21.14 3.44 -2.15
C LEU A 185 -19.84 4.13 -2.58
N LEU A 186 -19.71 4.50 -3.85
CA LEU A 186 -18.54 5.21 -4.38
C LEU A 186 -18.39 6.62 -3.76
N TYR A 187 -19.49 7.29 -3.45
CA TYR A 187 -19.47 8.58 -2.74
C TYR A 187 -18.92 8.49 -1.32
N PHE A 188 -19.04 7.34 -0.64
CA PHE A 188 -18.48 7.14 0.70
C PHE A 188 -16.97 6.92 0.73
N PHE A 189 -16.33 6.61 -0.41
CA PHE A 189 -14.90 6.37 -0.50
C PHE A 189 -14.10 7.57 -1.03
N ASP A 190 -14.77 8.66 -1.44
CA ASP A 190 -14.14 9.85 -2.03
C ASP A 190 -14.08 11.06 -1.04
N CYS A 191 -14.37 10.83 0.25
CA CYS A 191 -14.28 11.83 1.32
C CYS A 191 -13.13 11.57 2.27
#